data_147f3089732eb31349cce7a0d8a24afe
#
_entry.id   147f3089732eb31349cce7a0d8a24afe
#
_cell.length_a   1.000
_cell.length_b   1.000
_cell.length_c   1.000
_cell.angle_alpha   90.00
_cell.angle_beta   90.00
_cell.angle_gamma   90.00
#
_symmetry.space_group_name_H-M   'P 1'
#
loop_
_entity.id
_entity.type
_entity.pdbx_description
1 polymer ?
#
loop_
_entity_poly.entity_id
_entity_poly.type
_entity_poly.pdbx_seq_one_letter_code
_entity_poly.pdbx_strand_id
1 'polypeptide(L)'
;MPSKWSSEHSKIDAKDLVARLNINLNTISIENIMSSFEESFIESLNFKTEGITNQNIQSRIRGTLLMALANQEKHLLLSTGNKSELAVGYCTLYGDMNGGLSVIGDLYKTNVFKLCRWLDSKDSIEHRKAYKLDTKVKIIGDQICNKPPSAELGPDQLDTDSLPPYSLLLSLIHI
;
A
#
# COMPACT_ATOMS: atom_id res chain seq x y z
N MET A 1 4.21 -3.79 -7.37
CA MET A 1 5.50 -3.23 -7.88
C MET A 1 6.59 -3.51 -6.87
N PRO A 2 7.20 -4.70 -6.89
CA PRO A 2 8.20 -5.11 -5.92
C PRO A 2 9.53 -4.37 -6.11
N SER A 3 10.24 -4.20 -4.99
CA SER A 3 11.64 -3.83 -4.89
C SER A 3 12.39 -4.94 -4.16
N LYS A 4 13.69 -4.80 -3.97
CA LYS A 4 14.51 -5.71 -3.15
C LYS A 4 14.04 -5.84 -1.68
N TRP A 5 13.26 -4.86 -1.20
CA TRP A 5 12.72 -4.83 0.16
C TRP A 5 11.32 -5.45 0.28
N SER A 6 10.68 -5.77 -0.85
CA SER A 6 9.34 -6.36 -0.84
C SER A 6 9.40 -7.81 -0.40
N SER A 7 8.75 -8.14 0.72
CA SER A 7 8.74 -9.48 1.27
C SER A 7 8.04 -10.49 0.36
N GLU A 8 8.45 -11.75 0.42
CA GLU A 8 7.77 -12.83 -0.29
C GLU A 8 6.31 -12.98 0.21
N HIS A 9 6.08 -12.77 1.51
CA HIS A 9 4.73 -12.81 2.08
C HIS A 9 3.81 -11.77 1.42
N SER A 10 4.25 -10.54 1.22
CA SER A 10 3.44 -9.51 0.55
C SER A 10 3.11 -9.85 -0.90
N LYS A 11 4.03 -10.51 -1.61
CA LYS A 11 3.81 -10.98 -2.98
C LYS A 11 2.78 -12.13 -3.03
N ILE A 12 2.85 -13.05 -2.05
CA ILE A 12 1.89 -14.15 -1.90
C ILE A 12 0.51 -13.59 -1.51
N ASP A 13 0.44 -12.73 -0.50
CA ASP A 13 -0.79 -12.08 -0.05
C ASP A 13 -1.51 -11.37 -1.20
N ALA A 14 -0.76 -10.64 -2.04
CA ALA A 14 -1.33 -9.97 -3.21
C ALA A 14 -1.90 -10.97 -4.23
N LYS A 15 -1.18 -12.06 -4.53
CA LYS A 15 -1.66 -13.11 -5.45
C LYS A 15 -2.92 -13.80 -4.93
N ASP A 16 -2.93 -14.14 -3.64
CA ASP A 16 -4.07 -14.80 -3.01
C ASP A 16 -5.30 -13.89 -2.97
N LEU A 17 -5.11 -12.62 -2.66
CA LEU A 17 -6.19 -11.64 -2.61
C LEU A 17 -6.84 -11.44 -3.98
N VAL A 18 -6.04 -11.23 -5.03
CA VAL A 18 -6.58 -11.02 -6.38
C VAL A 18 -7.27 -12.26 -6.93
N ALA A 19 -6.78 -13.47 -6.58
CA ALA A 19 -7.44 -14.72 -6.93
C ALA A 19 -8.81 -14.85 -6.26
N ARG A 20 -8.92 -14.51 -4.96
CA ARG A 20 -10.19 -14.51 -4.23
C ARG A 20 -11.18 -13.46 -4.73
N LEU A 21 -10.68 -12.31 -5.18
CA LEU A 21 -11.49 -11.24 -5.76
C LEU A 21 -11.79 -11.43 -7.25
N ASN A 22 -11.16 -12.40 -7.91
CA ASN A 22 -11.23 -12.63 -9.35
C ASN A 22 -10.92 -11.37 -10.17
N ILE A 23 -9.82 -10.71 -9.83
CA ILE A 23 -9.33 -9.50 -10.52
C ILE A 23 -7.92 -9.73 -11.09
N ASN A 24 -7.50 -8.89 -12.02
CA ASN A 24 -6.19 -8.98 -12.66
C ASN A 24 -5.08 -8.47 -11.75
N LEU A 25 -3.91 -9.14 -11.79
CA LEU A 25 -2.69 -8.71 -11.14
C LEU A 25 -1.59 -8.48 -12.17
N ASN A 26 -1.09 -7.26 -12.24
CA ASN A 26 0.12 -6.94 -12.99
C ASN A 26 1.29 -6.70 -12.03
N THR A 27 2.45 -7.26 -12.34
CA THR A 27 3.66 -7.10 -11.53
C THR A 27 4.75 -6.43 -12.35
N ILE A 28 5.22 -5.28 -11.88
CA ILE A 28 6.33 -4.53 -12.48
C ILE A 28 7.40 -4.34 -11.39
N SER A 29 8.60 -4.89 -11.57
CA SER A 29 9.72 -4.61 -10.67
C SER A 29 10.21 -3.17 -10.86
N ILE A 30 10.55 -2.51 -9.75
CA ILE A 30 11.13 -1.16 -9.78
C ILE A 30 12.66 -1.16 -9.63
N GLU A 31 13.29 -2.32 -9.52
CA GLU A 31 14.74 -2.43 -9.23
C GLU A 31 15.62 -1.73 -10.26
N ASN A 32 15.42 -2.01 -11.55
CA ASN A 32 16.20 -1.40 -12.60
C ASN A 32 16.02 0.13 -12.65
N ILE A 33 14.80 0.62 -12.39
CA ILE A 33 14.53 2.05 -12.35
C ILE A 33 15.24 2.68 -11.16
N MET A 34 15.21 2.03 -9.99
CA MET A 34 15.95 2.47 -8.80
C MET A 34 17.46 2.55 -9.06
N SER A 35 18.04 1.53 -9.71
CA SER A 35 19.46 1.52 -10.06
C SER A 35 19.82 2.68 -10.99
N SER A 36 19.00 2.94 -12.01
CA SER A 36 19.24 4.07 -12.95
C SER A 36 19.14 5.43 -12.24
N PHE A 37 18.23 5.58 -11.27
CA PHE A 37 18.20 6.80 -10.44
C PHE A 37 19.49 6.95 -9.62
N GLU A 38 19.92 5.89 -8.94
CA GLU A 38 21.14 5.90 -8.12
C GLU A 38 22.38 6.22 -8.96
N GLU A 39 22.53 5.58 -10.12
CA GLU A 39 23.62 5.84 -11.08
C GLU A 39 23.64 7.31 -11.50
N SER A 40 22.49 7.88 -11.86
CA SER A 40 22.40 9.30 -12.27
C SER A 40 22.84 10.26 -11.16
N PHE A 41 22.50 9.98 -9.90
CA PHE A 41 22.95 10.78 -8.76
C PHE A 41 24.46 10.65 -8.51
N ILE A 42 25.00 9.43 -8.62
CA ILE A 42 26.43 9.18 -8.45
C ILE A 42 27.22 9.90 -9.55
N GLU A 43 26.84 9.73 -10.81
CA GLU A 43 27.53 10.29 -11.95
C GLU A 43 27.49 11.82 -11.99
N SER A 44 26.31 12.41 -11.69
CA SER A 44 26.12 13.85 -11.84
C SER A 44 26.45 14.65 -10.58
N LEU A 45 26.25 14.07 -9.40
CA LEU A 45 26.31 14.79 -8.13
C LEU A 45 27.29 14.16 -7.12
N ASN A 46 27.90 13.03 -7.47
CA ASN A 46 28.87 12.28 -6.66
C ASN A 46 28.36 11.93 -5.24
N PHE A 47 27.07 11.58 -5.12
CA PHE A 47 26.53 11.04 -3.87
C PHE A 47 25.55 9.88 -4.13
N LYS A 48 25.40 9.04 -3.12
CA LYS A 48 24.48 7.91 -3.09
C LYS A 48 23.23 8.28 -2.31
N THR A 49 22.03 7.90 -2.81
CA THR A 49 20.78 8.14 -2.07
C THR A 49 20.60 7.12 -0.97
N GLU A 50 20.26 7.57 0.24
CA GLU A 50 20.10 6.73 1.43
C GLU A 50 18.86 7.14 2.25
N GLY A 51 18.48 6.29 3.19
CA GLY A 51 17.42 6.56 4.15
C GLY A 51 16.10 6.99 3.52
N ILE A 52 15.51 8.06 4.04
CA ILE A 52 14.20 8.58 3.61
C ILE A 52 14.21 9.02 2.13
N THR A 53 15.33 9.50 1.61
CA THR A 53 15.45 9.89 0.20
C THR A 53 15.21 8.68 -0.70
N ASN A 54 15.88 7.56 -0.40
CA ASN A 54 15.72 6.32 -1.17
C ASN A 54 14.30 5.76 -1.05
N GLN A 55 13.69 5.79 0.14
CA GLN A 55 12.31 5.38 0.37
C GLN A 55 11.32 6.22 -0.45
N ASN A 56 11.49 7.54 -0.44
CA ASN A 56 10.64 8.46 -1.20
C ASN A 56 10.79 8.30 -2.72
N ILE A 57 11.99 8.01 -3.22
CA ILE A 57 12.22 7.69 -4.64
C ILE A 57 11.45 6.43 -5.02
N GLN A 58 11.51 5.37 -4.22
CA GLN A 58 10.74 4.15 -4.47
C GLN A 58 9.23 4.41 -4.57
N SER A 59 8.69 5.18 -3.63
CA SER A 59 7.26 5.55 -3.62
C SER A 59 6.88 6.34 -4.87
N ARG A 60 7.70 7.33 -5.27
CA ARG A 60 7.46 8.15 -6.47
C ARG A 60 7.57 7.37 -7.77
N ILE A 61 8.53 6.45 -7.89
CA ILE A 61 8.62 5.54 -9.05
C ILE A 61 7.34 4.73 -9.19
N ARG A 62 6.84 4.14 -8.10
CA ARG A 62 5.56 3.41 -8.12
C ARG A 62 4.41 4.31 -8.54
N GLY A 63 4.33 5.52 -7.99
CA GLY A 63 3.32 6.50 -8.35
C GLY A 63 3.38 6.87 -9.83
N THR A 64 4.56 7.10 -10.39
CA THR A 64 4.76 7.42 -11.81
C THR A 64 4.32 6.27 -12.71
N LEU A 65 4.70 5.03 -12.38
CA LEU A 65 4.32 3.85 -13.17
C LEU A 65 2.79 3.63 -13.14
N LEU A 66 2.16 3.82 -11.97
CA LEU A 66 0.70 3.70 -11.84
C LEU A 66 -0.02 4.78 -12.64
N MET A 67 0.45 6.02 -12.62
CA MET A 67 -0.12 7.10 -13.41
C MET A 67 0.06 6.88 -14.91
N ALA A 68 1.21 6.38 -15.34
CA ALA A 68 1.45 6.04 -16.74
C ALA A 68 0.48 4.95 -17.21
N LEU A 69 0.29 3.89 -16.42
CA LEU A 69 -0.66 2.83 -16.71
C LEU A 69 -2.11 3.37 -16.74
N ALA A 70 -2.48 4.19 -15.74
CA ALA A 70 -3.82 4.79 -15.68
C ALA A 70 -4.11 5.66 -16.91
N ASN A 71 -3.15 6.42 -17.37
CA ASN A 71 -3.27 7.24 -18.59
C ASN A 71 -3.40 6.37 -19.85
N GLN A 72 -2.55 5.34 -19.98
CA GLN A 72 -2.55 4.44 -21.13
C GLN A 72 -3.86 3.68 -21.26
N GLU A 73 -4.35 3.13 -20.16
CA GLU A 73 -5.54 2.27 -20.11
C GLU A 73 -6.84 3.06 -19.84
N LYS A 74 -6.75 4.39 -19.69
CA LYS A 74 -7.88 5.27 -19.34
C LYS A 74 -8.59 4.84 -18.04
N HIS A 75 -7.81 4.44 -17.06
CA HIS A 75 -8.28 4.02 -15.75
C HIS A 75 -8.23 5.16 -14.74
N LEU A 76 -9.14 5.14 -13.76
CA LEU A 76 -9.04 5.97 -12.57
C LEU A 76 -8.10 5.29 -11.57
N LEU A 77 -6.97 5.94 -11.27
CA LEU A 77 -6.09 5.48 -10.20
C LEU A 77 -6.70 5.83 -8.84
N LEU A 78 -6.75 4.84 -7.95
CA LEU A 78 -7.18 5.01 -6.57
C LEU A 78 -5.94 5.14 -5.66
N SER A 79 -5.92 6.17 -4.81
CA SER A 79 -4.98 6.26 -3.70
C SER A 79 -5.45 5.38 -2.55
N THR A 80 -4.51 4.71 -1.88
CA THR A 80 -4.78 3.76 -0.79
C THR A 80 -4.37 4.29 0.58
N GLY A 81 -3.93 5.56 0.67
CA GLY A 81 -3.64 6.23 1.94
C GLY A 81 -4.88 6.34 2.82
N ASN A 82 -4.73 6.11 4.12
CA ASN A 82 -5.81 6.22 5.10
C ASN A 82 -5.64 7.46 5.97
N LYS A 83 -6.68 7.81 6.73
CA LYS A 83 -6.71 9.02 7.57
C LYS A 83 -5.59 9.06 8.61
N SER A 84 -5.22 7.93 9.21
CA SER A 84 -4.14 7.87 10.20
C SER A 84 -2.80 8.24 9.61
N GLU A 85 -2.47 7.71 8.42
CA GLU A 85 -1.25 8.00 7.69
C GLU A 85 -1.20 9.46 7.24
N LEU A 86 -2.29 9.96 6.66
CA LEU A 86 -2.39 11.35 6.19
C LEU A 86 -2.29 12.35 7.34
N ALA A 87 -2.91 12.07 8.49
CA ALA A 87 -2.93 12.99 9.63
C ALA A 87 -1.55 13.23 10.26
N VAL A 88 -0.63 12.27 10.13
CA VAL A 88 0.73 12.36 10.69
C VAL A 88 1.80 12.56 9.61
N GLY A 89 1.40 12.70 8.34
CA GLY A 89 2.33 12.86 7.23
C GLY A 89 3.14 11.59 6.90
N TYR A 90 2.66 10.40 7.30
CA TYR A 90 3.28 9.12 6.94
C TYR A 90 2.88 8.73 5.51
N CYS A 91 3.31 9.54 4.58
CA CYS A 91 3.00 9.42 3.16
C CYS A 91 4.07 10.16 2.34
N THR A 92 4.15 9.84 1.06
CA THR A 92 5.07 10.49 0.13
C THR A 92 4.29 11.28 -0.91
N LEU A 93 4.50 12.60 -0.94
CA LEU A 93 3.96 13.46 -2.00
C LEU A 93 4.43 12.96 -3.37
N TYR A 94 3.48 12.86 -4.30
CA TYR A 94 3.72 12.34 -5.67
C TYR A 94 4.14 10.87 -5.71
N GLY A 95 4.00 10.14 -4.60
CA GLY A 95 4.25 8.71 -4.49
C GLY A 95 2.97 7.94 -4.21
N ASP A 96 2.82 7.44 -2.99
CA ASP A 96 1.63 6.70 -2.52
C ASP A 96 0.36 7.55 -2.41
N MET A 97 0.50 8.89 -2.43
CA MET A 97 -0.63 9.83 -2.51
C MET A 97 -1.17 10.03 -3.94
N ASN A 98 -0.54 9.45 -4.97
CA ASN A 98 -1.01 9.55 -6.34
C ASN A 98 -2.36 8.85 -6.51
N GLY A 99 -3.27 9.50 -7.21
CA GLY A 99 -4.60 8.98 -7.54
C GLY A 99 -5.64 10.08 -7.69
N GLY A 100 -6.68 9.78 -8.45
CA GLY A 100 -7.82 10.70 -8.66
C GLY A 100 -8.88 10.60 -7.56
N LEU A 101 -8.82 9.54 -6.71
CA LEU A 101 -9.77 9.33 -5.62
C LEU A 101 -9.11 8.54 -4.48
N SER A 102 -9.21 9.06 -3.26
CA SER A 102 -8.76 8.40 -2.02
C SER A 102 -9.95 7.76 -1.31
N VAL A 103 -10.28 6.52 -1.66
CA VAL A 103 -11.50 5.82 -1.20
C VAL A 103 -11.54 5.63 0.31
N ILE A 104 -10.38 5.39 0.94
CA ILE A 104 -10.25 5.16 2.38
C ILE A 104 -9.57 6.33 3.12
N GLY A 105 -9.43 7.49 2.46
CA GLY A 105 -8.75 8.66 3.01
C GLY A 105 -9.39 9.23 4.28
N ASP A 106 -10.66 8.95 4.52
CA ASP A 106 -11.39 9.35 5.73
C ASP A 106 -11.49 8.25 6.81
N LEU A 107 -10.96 7.06 6.51
CA LEU A 107 -10.97 5.95 7.46
C LEU A 107 -9.65 5.88 8.25
N TYR A 108 -9.75 5.80 9.58
CA TYR A 108 -8.60 5.47 10.42
C TYR A 108 -8.11 4.05 10.14
N LYS A 109 -6.81 3.80 10.26
CA LYS A 109 -6.18 2.48 10.06
C LYS A 109 -6.90 1.38 10.86
N THR A 110 -7.28 1.68 12.10
CA THR A 110 -8.05 0.76 12.95
C THR A 110 -9.42 0.40 12.38
N ASN A 111 -10.09 1.35 11.71
CA ASN A 111 -11.37 1.11 11.05
C ASN A 111 -11.20 0.34 9.74
N VAL A 112 -10.09 0.54 9.02
CA VAL A 112 -9.75 -0.30 7.85
C VAL A 112 -9.62 -1.76 8.28
N PHE A 113 -8.89 -2.05 9.37
CA PHE A 113 -8.81 -3.41 9.91
C PHE A 113 -10.18 -3.99 10.34
N LYS A 114 -11.03 -3.17 10.98
CA LYS A 114 -12.39 -3.59 11.33
C LYS A 114 -13.21 -3.92 10.09
N LEU A 115 -13.12 -3.09 9.04
CA LEU A 115 -13.79 -3.33 7.77
C LEU A 115 -13.32 -4.64 7.10
N CYS A 116 -12.01 -4.89 7.08
CA CYS A 116 -11.46 -6.14 6.54
C CYS A 116 -12.00 -7.37 7.29
N ARG A 117 -12.01 -7.32 8.64
CA ARG A 117 -12.57 -8.42 9.45
C ARG A 117 -14.08 -8.59 9.27
N TRP A 118 -14.81 -7.49 9.13
CA TRP A 118 -16.24 -7.53 8.82
C TRP A 118 -16.51 -8.16 7.45
N LEU A 119 -15.72 -7.81 6.43
CA LEU A 119 -15.82 -8.43 5.09
C LEU A 119 -15.63 -9.96 5.16
N ASP A 120 -14.84 -10.46 6.08
CA ASP A 120 -14.60 -11.90 6.27
C ASP A 120 -15.59 -12.56 7.24
N SER A 121 -16.48 -11.79 7.88
CA SER A 121 -17.47 -12.30 8.82
C SER A 121 -18.75 -12.79 8.12
N LYS A 122 -19.60 -13.47 8.89
CA LYS A 122 -20.93 -13.90 8.43
C LYS A 122 -21.86 -12.72 8.17
N ASP A 123 -21.66 -11.59 8.84
CA ASP A 123 -22.52 -10.41 8.76
C ASP A 123 -22.41 -9.70 7.40
N SER A 124 -21.33 -9.94 6.66
CA SER A 124 -21.09 -9.37 5.32
C SER A 124 -21.68 -10.21 4.17
N ILE A 125 -22.22 -11.41 4.44
CA ILE A 125 -22.62 -12.38 3.40
C ILE A 125 -23.61 -11.77 2.40
N GLU A 126 -24.64 -11.06 2.84
CA GLU A 126 -25.62 -10.45 1.93
C GLU A 126 -24.99 -9.34 1.07
N HIS A 127 -24.09 -8.55 1.64
CA HIS A 127 -23.32 -7.54 0.89
C HIS A 127 -22.41 -8.21 -0.13
N ARG A 128 -21.68 -9.27 0.26
CA ARG A 128 -20.81 -10.01 -0.67
C ARG A 128 -21.60 -10.63 -1.83
N LYS A 129 -22.79 -11.16 -1.58
CA LYS A 129 -23.71 -11.65 -2.63
C LYS A 129 -24.09 -10.54 -3.60
N ALA A 130 -24.47 -9.36 -3.08
CA ALA A 130 -24.87 -8.22 -3.91
C ALA A 130 -23.75 -7.76 -4.86
N TYR A 131 -22.49 -7.88 -4.41
CA TYR A 131 -21.31 -7.54 -5.23
C TYR A 131 -20.67 -8.76 -5.94
N LYS A 132 -21.35 -9.91 -5.96
CA LYS A 132 -20.89 -11.15 -6.61
C LYS A 132 -19.53 -11.66 -6.09
N LEU A 133 -19.23 -11.36 -4.83
CA LEU A 133 -18.04 -11.89 -4.16
C LEU A 133 -18.33 -13.26 -3.57
N ASP A 134 -17.28 -14.08 -3.40
CA ASP A 134 -17.43 -15.41 -2.80
C ASP A 134 -17.93 -15.29 -1.35
N THR A 135 -18.91 -16.11 -1.00
CA THR A 135 -19.50 -16.13 0.35
C THR A 135 -19.07 -17.35 1.18
N LYS A 136 -18.34 -18.28 0.58
CA LYS A 136 -17.92 -19.52 1.23
C LYS A 136 -16.55 -19.42 1.88
N VAL A 137 -15.69 -18.55 1.32
CA VAL A 137 -14.31 -18.34 1.79
C VAL A 137 -14.14 -16.92 2.32
N LYS A 138 -13.09 -16.68 3.10
CA LYS A 138 -12.67 -15.34 3.51
C LYS A 138 -12.13 -14.60 2.30
N ILE A 139 -12.57 -13.36 2.09
CA ILE A 139 -12.09 -12.51 0.98
C ILE A 139 -10.69 -11.97 1.29
N ILE A 140 -10.50 -11.39 2.46
CA ILE A 140 -9.23 -10.77 2.85
C ILE A 140 -8.27 -11.84 3.40
N GLY A 141 -8.72 -12.65 4.34
CA GLY A 141 -7.95 -13.72 4.99
C GLY A 141 -7.19 -13.27 6.23
N ASP A 142 -6.97 -14.23 7.12
CA ASP A 142 -6.36 -13.97 8.44
C ASP A 142 -4.92 -13.47 8.33
N GLN A 143 -4.17 -13.92 7.32
CA GLN A 143 -2.78 -13.52 7.13
C GLN A 143 -2.68 -12.00 6.91
N ILE A 144 -3.48 -11.44 6.00
CA ILE A 144 -3.52 -10.01 5.73
C ILE A 144 -4.06 -9.23 6.93
N CYS A 145 -5.15 -9.72 7.56
CA CYS A 145 -5.78 -9.05 8.70
C CYS A 145 -4.91 -8.99 9.96
N ASN A 146 -3.96 -9.90 10.14
CA ASN A 146 -3.11 -10.01 11.32
C ASN A 146 -1.66 -9.61 11.08
N LYS A 147 -1.28 -9.32 9.81
CA LYS A 147 0.07 -8.87 9.45
C LYS A 147 0.35 -7.50 10.07
N PRO A 148 1.51 -7.31 10.74
CA PRO A 148 1.93 -5.97 11.15
C PRO A 148 2.06 -5.03 9.95
N PRO A 149 1.56 -3.78 10.04
CA PRO A 149 1.70 -2.80 8.97
C PRO A 149 3.16 -2.46 8.68
N SER A 150 3.51 -2.39 7.41
CA SER A 150 4.83 -2.01 6.93
C SER A 150 4.75 -1.36 5.57
N ALA A 151 5.53 -0.31 5.36
CA ALA A 151 5.71 0.31 4.04
C ALA A 151 6.62 -0.51 3.11
N GLU A 152 7.44 -1.44 3.65
CA GLU A 152 8.40 -2.28 2.91
C GLU A 152 9.31 -1.47 1.96
N LEU A 153 9.79 -0.32 2.44
CA LEU A 153 10.70 0.58 1.71
C LEU A 153 12.15 0.44 2.18
N GLY A 154 12.40 -0.31 3.24
CA GLY A 154 13.68 -0.60 3.85
C GLY A 154 13.75 -2.03 4.42
N PRO A 155 14.94 -2.46 4.91
CA PRO A 155 15.10 -3.78 5.50
C PRO A 155 14.27 -3.91 6.78
N ASP A 156 13.52 -5.00 6.92
CA ASP A 156 12.73 -5.38 8.11
C ASP A 156 11.86 -4.25 8.68
N GLN A 157 11.49 -3.27 7.86
CA GLN A 157 10.77 -2.06 8.27
C GLN A 157 9.35 -2.39 8.73
N LEU A 158 8.95 -1.78 9.87
CA LEU A 158 7.58 -1.74 10.36
C LEU A 158 7.11 -0.29 10.51
N ASP A 159 5.82 -0.05 10.39
CA ASP A 159 5.25 1.30 10.63
C ASP A 159 5.54 1.78 12.05
N THR A 160 5.61 0.85 13.02
CA THR A 160 5.94 1.14 14.42
C THR A 160 7.38 1.61 14.67
N ASP A 161 8.26 1.51 13.68
CA ASP A 161 9.63 2.08 13.77
C ASP A 161 9.60 3.61 13.70
N SER A 162 8.55 4.17 13.08
CA SER A 162 8.38 5.61 12.87
C SER A 162 7.14 6.19 13.54
N LEU A 163 6.15 5.34 13.85
CA LEU A 163 4.87 5.74 14.40
C LEU A 163 4.57 5.01 15.72
N PRO A 164 3.85 5.62 16.65
CA PRO A 164 3.26 4.89 17.76
C PRO A 164 2.23 3.86 17.24
N PRO A 165 1.88 2.85 18.04
CA PRO A 165 0.81 1.90 17.67
C PRO A 165 -0.46 2.65 17.23
N TYR A 166 -1.11 2.17 16.17
CA TYR A 166 -2.27 2.86 15.56
C TYR A 166 -3.44 3.07 16.53
N SER A 167 -3.60 2.23 17.55
CA SER A 167 -4.58 2.42 18.61
C SER A 167 -4.30 3.65 19.47
N LEU A 168 -3.02 3.91 19.78
CA LEU A 168 -2.59 5.10 20.50
C LEU A 168 -2.65 6.33 19.59
N LEU A 169 -2.20 6.19 18.33
CA LEU A 169 -2.24 7.28 17.35
C LEU A 169 -3.66 7.81 17.15
N LEU A 170 -4.67 6.94 17.15
CA LEU A 170 -6.07 7.32 17.07
C LEU A 170 -6.47 8.25 18.22
N SER A 171 -6.04 7.97 19.45
CA SER A 171 -6.35 8.80 20.61
C SER A 171 -5.67 10.19 20.54
N LEU A 172 -4.47 10.26 19.94
CA LEU A 172 -3.72 11.51 19.76
C LEU A 172 -4.32 12.40 18.67
N ILE A 173 -4.83 11.81 17.58
CA ILE A 173 -5.45 12.57 16.48
C ILE A 173 -6.77 13.21 16.91
N HIS A 174 -7.45 12.66 17.92
CA HIS A 174 -8.72 13.19 18.44
C HIS A 174 -8.57 14.23 19.55
N ILE A 175 -7.35 14.55 19.97
CA ILE A 175 -7.10 15.64 20.92
C ILE A 175 -7.15 16.99 20.19
#